data_b88174e1658bf5e3e7aad2f000ea7029
#
_entry.id   b88174e1658bf5e3e7aad2f000ea7029
#
_cell.length_a   1.000
_cell.length_b   1.000
_cell.length_c   1.000
_cell.angle_alpha   90.00
_cell.angle_beta   90.00
_cell.angle_gamma   90.00
#
_symmetry.space_group_name_H-M   'P 1'
#
loop_
_entity.id
_entity.type
_entity.pdbx_description
1 polymer ?
#
loop_
_entity_poly.entity_id
_entity_poly.type
_entity_poly.pdbx_seq_one_letter_code
_entity_poly.pdbx_strand_id
1 'polypeptide(L)'
;MLLEDLSKRLTERALVAGSRMPPWPETVRGVPNGVLRSALFGAIGRCKRARLDRELIASVEGVVIWYSGMQLDQTDLDVWEGILHLSRNADLVQPIQFGARQFLRLIGRGGPNGDSLGKGDRKWLKSVITRLAGANVELRQGPYTYIGSLINEVLLDDTNGQYMLTLNPRMRVLFSRDAYTGVDWTIRRSLQGYPLAQWLHGYYSTHARPYPLNVDTLHSLCGSKTGASAKTEMAKERALRCWRTATLEPALQLLEKAHNDCGQYFRSKISPGGLVTVERTPTIAQKKHLQKRGQYPLLFGG
;
A
#
# COMPACT_ATOMS: atom_id res chain seq x y z
N MET A 1 31.81 -1.00 20.85
CA MET A 1 32.31 -0.24 19.69
C MET A 1 31.37 -0.33 18.47
N LEU A 2 31.15 -1.50 17.84
CA LEU A 2 30.29 -1.59 16.63
C LEU A 2 28.80 -1.27 16.91
N LEU A 3 28.21 -1.75 18.00
CA LEU A 3 26.81 -1.50 18.37
C LEU A 3 26.57 -0.07 18.86
N GLU A 4 27.52 0.52 19.57
CA GLU A 4 27.44 1.92 20.03
C GLU A 4 27.58 2.89 18.85
N ASP A 5 28.47 2.62 17.92
CA ASP A 5 28.63 3.43 16.68
C ASP A 5 27.39 3.30 15.77
N LEU A 6 26.79 2.12 15.69
CA LEU A 6 25.53 1.91 14.99
C LEU A 6 24.37 2.65 15.67
N SER A 7 24.27 2.58 17.00
CA SER A 7 23.28 3.29 17.80
C SER A 7 23.40 4.81 17.62
N LYS A 8 24.64 5.33 17.68
CA LYS A 8 24.93 6.76 17.49
C LYS A 8 24.54 7.21 16.08
N ARG A 9 24.92 6.46 15.05
CA ARG A 9 24.53 6.76 13.63
C ARG A 9 23.03 6.66 13.42
N LEU A 10 22.33 5.71 14.03
CA LEU A 10 20.88 5.61 13.94
C LEU A 10 20.19 6.76 14.70
N THR A 11 20.72 7.15 15.86
CA THR A 11 20.22 8.29 16.63
C THR A 11 20.46 9.61 15.91
N GLU A 12 21.68 9.85 15.38
CA GLU A 12 22.01 11.04 14.60
C GLU A 12 21.17 11.14 13.32
N ARG A 13 20.96 10.03 12.60
CA ARG A 13 20.11 10.01 11.42
C ARG A 13 18.62 10.17 11.74
N ALA A 14 18.15 9.63 12.84
CA ALA A 14 16.77 9.86 13.33
C ALA A 14 16.57 11.32 13.76
N LEU A 15 17.57 11.94 14.38
CA LEU A 15 17.57 13.35 14.73
C LEU A 15 17.65 14.26 13.48
N VAL A 16 18.48 13.90 12.48
CA VAL A 16 18.60 14.65 11.22
C VAL A 16 17.36 14.46 10.32
N ALA A 17 16.72 13.31 10.33
CA ALA A 17 15.50 13.07 9.56
C ALA A 17 14.26 13.72 10.18
N GLY A 18 14.33 14.12 11.48
CA GLY A 18 13.17 14.54 12.25
C GLY A 18 12.13 13.41 12.40
N SER A 19 11.32 13.48 13.43
CA SER A 19 10.20 12.56 13.63
C SER A 19 8.97 12.95 12.80
N ARG A 20 9.04 14.07 12.08
CA ARG A 20 7.92 14.65 11.32
C ARG A 20 7.70 13.91 9.99
N MET A 21 6.45 13.53 9.74
CA MET A 21 6.04 12.95 8.46
C MET A 21 6.15 13.97 7.32
N PRO A 22 6.52 13.53 6.09
CA PRO A 22 6.50 14.43 4.94
C PRO A 22 5.08 14.91 4.63
N PRO A 23 4.93 16.14 4.10
CA PRO A 23 3.64 16.66 3.67
C PRO A 23 3.21 16.04 2.33
N TRP A 24 1.90 15.85 2.18
CA TRP A 24 1.27 15.57 0.90
C TRP A 24 -0.16 16.15 0.85
N PRO A 25 -0.72 16.42 -0.36
CA PRO A 25 -2.04 16.99 -0.53
C PRO A 25 -3.17 16.10 -0.01
N GLU A 26 -4.36 16.67 0.18
CA GLU A 26 -5.60 15.94 0.57
C GLU A 26 -5.96 14.83 -0.43
N THR A 27 -5.70 15.02 -1.70
CA THR A 27 -5.98 14.07 -2.78
C THR A 27 -4.96 12.93 -2.91
N VAL A 28 -3.96 12.90 -2.04
CA VAL A 28 -2.84 11.95 -2.11
C VAL A 28 -2.70 11.21 -0.78
N ARG A 29 -2.25 9.95 -0.85
CA ARG A 29 -1.80 9.15 0.29
C ARG A 29 -0.34 8.76 0.11
N GLY A 30 0.52 9.13 1.07
CA GLY A 30 1.92 8.72 1.08
C GLY A 30 2.05 7.29 1.61
N VAL A 31 2.62 6.38 0.82
CA VAL A 31 2.79 4.96 1.21
C VAL A 31 4.21 4.49 0.88
N PRO A 32 4.89 3.76 1.78
CA PRO A 32 6.23 3.21 1.49
C PRO A 32 6.21 2.29 0.27
N ASN A 33 7.23 2.43 -0.59
CA ASN A 33 7.32 1.66 -1.83
C ASN A 33 7.39 0.15 -1.58
N GLY A 34 8.09 -0.29 -0.53
CA GLY A 34 8.15 -1.70 -0.16
C GLY A 34 6.79 -2.30 0.18
N VAL A 35 5.90 -1.51 0.78
CA VAL A 35 4.51 -1.93 1.06
C VAL A 35 3.73 -2.09 -0.24
N LEU A 36 3.78 -1.11 -1.14
CA LEU A 36 3.03 -1.13 -2.41
C LEU A 36 3.55 -2.17 -3.42
N ARG A 37 4.81 -2.60 -3.28
CA ARG A 37 5.48 -3.57 -4.16
C ARG A 37 5.53 -4.97 -3.58
N SER A 38 4.58 -5.32 -2.73
CA SER A 38 4.57 -6.59 -2.01
C SER A 38 3.16 -7.10 -1.75
N ALA A 39 3.08 -8.34 -1.28
CA ALA A 39 1.85 -8.97 -0.82
C ALA A 39 1.52 -8.67 0.66
N LEU A 40 2.16 -7.69 1.30
CA LEU A 40 1.89 -7.35 2.71
C LEU A 40 0.41 -6.99 2.91
N PHE A 41 -0.13 -6.16 2.04
CA PHE A 41 -1.57 -5.91 1.93
C PHE A 41 -2.08 -6.58 0.66
N GLY A 42 -2.31 -7.88 0.72
CA GLY A 42 -2.62 -8.69 -0.44
C GLY A 42 -3.96 -8.36 -1.09
N ALA A 43 -4.09 -8.68 -2.38
CA ALA A 43 -5.35 -8.65 -3.11
C ALA A 43 -6.20 -9.90 -2.81
N ILE A 44 -6.51 -10.12 -1.52
CA ILE A 44 -7.22 -11.29 -1.04
C ILE A 44 -8.69 -10.97 -0.71
N GLY A 45 -9.57 -11.96 -0.83
CA GLY A 45 -10.96 -11.84 -0.42
C GLY A 45 -11.12 -11.87 1.10
N ARG A 46 -12.12 -11.16 1.61
CA ARG A 46 -12.38 -10.96 3.04
C ARG A 46 -12.47 -12.25 3.89
N CYS A 47 -12.92 -13.35 3.30
CA CYS A 47 -13.16 -14.61 4.01
C CYS A 47 -11.97 -15.58 4.02
N LYS A 48 -10.81 -15.19 3.49
CA LYS A 48 -9.66 -16.10 3.26
C LYS A 48 -8.39 -15.67 3.99
N ARG A 49 -8.50 -14.92 5.09
CA ARG A 49 -7.35 -14.48 5.88
C ARG A 49 -6.76 -15.65 6.66
N ALA A 50 -5.48 -15.89 6.49
CA ALA A 50 -4.69 -16.79 7.32
C ALA A 50 -4.01 -16.03 8.46
N ARG A 51 -3.69 -16.73 9.55
CA ARG A 51 -2.72 -16.26 10.52
C ARG A 51 -1.34 -16.70 10.04
N LEU A 52 -0.42 -15.77 9.94
CA LEU A 52 0.96 -15.97 9.51
C LEU A 52 1.87 -15.86 10.74
N ASP A 53 2.89 -16.68 10.78
CA ASP A 53 3.89 -16.68 11.87
C ASP A 53 5.27 -16.59 11.24
N ARG A 54 5.87 -15.37 11.25
CA ARG A 54 7.15 -15.05 10.66
C ARG A 54 7.32 -15.61 9.22
N GLU A 55 6.31 -15.35 8.38
CA GLU A 55 6.36 -15.76 6.99
C GLU A 55 7.00 -14.69 6.09
N LEU A 56 7.78 -15.14 5.12
CA LEU A 56 8.34 -14.28 4.07
C LEU A 56 7.23 -13.89 3.08
N ILE A 57 6.97 -12.62 2.97
CA ILE A 57 5.94 -12.05 2.08
C ILE A 57 6.54 -11.82 0.70
N ALA A 58 5.82 -12.24 -0.36
CA ALA A 58 6.22 -11.97 -1.74
C ALA A 58 6.38 -10.46 -1.98
N SER A 59 7.53 -10.08 -2.53
CA SER A 59 7.92 -8.70 -2.78
C SER A 59 8.86 -8.62 -3.98
N VAL A 60 9.05 -7.42 -4.53
CA VAL A 60 10.02 -7.19 -5.60
C VAL A 60 11.46 -7.30 -5.09
N GLU A 61 12.39 -7.51 -6.01
CA GLU A 61 13.83 -7.51 -5.70
C GLU A 61 14.26 -6.25 -4.92
N GLY A 62 15.13 -6.44 -3.93
CA GLY A 62 15.60 -5.37 -3.05
C GLY A 62 14.66 -5.02 -1.89
N VAL A 63 13.50 -5.66 -1.80
CA VAL A 63 12.57 -5.56 -0.68
C VAL A 63 12.41 -6.92 -0.02
N VAL A 64 12.60 -7.00 1.30
CA VAL A 64 12.36 -8.23 2.09
C VAL A 64 11.40 -7.91 3.21
N ILE A 65 10.32 -8.69 3.31
CA ILE A 65 9.30 -8.49 4.34
C ILE A 65 9.04 -9.83 5.04
N TRP A 66 9.28 -9.87 6.34
CA TRP A 66 8.77 -10.92 7.22
C TRP A 66 7.56 -10.40 7.97
N TYR A 67 6.55 -11.22 8.10
CA TYR A 67 5.28 -10.81 8.70
C TYR A 67 4.76 -11.84 9.69
N SER A 68 4.29 -11.36 10.84
CA SER A 68 3.53 -12.15 11.81
C SER A 68 2.23 -11.43 12.14
N GLY A 69 1.11 -12.15 12.10
CA GLY A 69 -0.22 -11.61 12.38
C GLY A 69 -1.31 -12.19 11.49
N MET A 70 -2.51 -11.64 11.58
CA MET A 70 -3.58 -11.95 10.62
C MET A 70 -3.28 -11.28 9.28
N GLN A 71 -3.37 -12.04 8.20
CA GLN A 71 -3.11 -11.57 6.84
C GLN A 71 -3.88 -10.29 6.53
N LEU A 72 -3.18 -9.28 6.01
CA LEU A 72 -3.72 -7.97 5.67
C LEU A 72 -4.21 -7.92 4.21
N ASP A 73 -5.23 -7.13 3.95
CA ASP A 73 -5.77 -6.90 2.61
C ASP A 73 -5.83 -5.41 2.23
N GLN A 74 -6.35 -5.10 1.06
CA GLN A 74 -6.44 -3.74 0.53
C GLN A 74 -7.36 -2.85 1.39
N THR A 75 -8.35 -3.41 2.10
CA THR A 75 -9.19 -2.60 2.99
C THR A 75 -8.47 -2.23 4.29
N ASP A 76 -7.54 -3.07 4.74
CA ASP A 76 -6.64 -2.72 5.86
C ASP A 76 -5.65 -1.65 5.44
N LEU A 77 -5.19 -1.68 4.17
CA LEU A 77 -4.34 -0.62 3.62
C LEU A 77 -5.08 0.72 3.55
N ASP A 78 -6.35 0.75 3.14
CA ASP A 78 -7.16 1.99 3.14
C ASP A 78 -7.21 2.65 4.52
N VAL A 79 -7.37 1.84 5.59
CA VAL A 79 -7.37 2.33 6.98
C VAL A 79 -5.98 2.84 7.37
N TRP A 80 -4.93 2.09 7.06
CA TRP A 80 -3.56 2.50 7.38
C TRP A 80 -3.14 3.77 6.63
N GLU A 81 -3.47 3.87 5.33
CA GLU A 81 -3.29 5.10 4.53
C GLU A 81 -4.04 6.30 5.13
N GLY A 82 -5.26 6.08 5.64
CA GLY A 82 -6.03 7.10 6.34
C GLY A 82 -5.35 7.58 7.63
N ILE A 83 -4.80 6.68 8.42
CA ILE A 83 -4.04 6.99 9.65
C ILE A 83 -2.76 7.77 9.30
N LEU A 84 -1.99 7.30 8.31
CA LEU A 84 -0.81 8.00 7.81
C LEU A 84 -1.16 9.41 7.30
N HIS A 85 -2.32 9.55 6.65
CA HIS A 85 -2.78 10.84 6.17
C HIS A 85 -3.12 11.83 7.30
N LEU A 86 -3.72 11.36 8.39
CA LEU A 86 -3.93 12.19 9.57
C LEU A 86 -2.62 12.59 10.26
N SER A 87 -1.58 11.76 10.17
CA SER A 87 -0.26 12.04 10.74
C SER A 87 0.65 12.90 9.85
N ARG A 88 0.26 13.18 8.60
CA ARG A 88 1.08 14.03 7.72
C ARG A 88 1.28 15.40 8.32
N ASN A 89 2.46 15.96 8.16
CA ASN A 89 2.88 17.24 8.78
C ASN A 89 3.00 17.21 10.31
N ALA A 90 2.62 16.12 10.98
CA ALA A 90 2.74 15.99 12.43
C ALA A 90 4.03 15.25 12.80
N ASP A 91 4.41 15.40 14.06
CA ASP A 91 5.44 14.58 14.67
C ASP A 91 4.83 13.21 15.03
N LEU A 92 5.45 12.12 14.61
CA LEU A 92 4.97 10.74 14.89
C LEU A 92 4.96 10.40 16.39
N VAL A 93 5.67 11.17 17.22
CA VAL A 93 5.61 11.03 18.68
C VAL A 93 4.25 11.49 19.23
N GLN A 94 3.57 12.41 18.54
CA GLN A 94 2.28 12.91 18.98
C GLN A 94 1.15 11.91 18.65
N PRO A 95 0.22 11.70 19.60
CA PRO A 95 -0.92 10.84 19.35
C PRO A 95 -1.87 11.46 18.31
N ILE A 96 -2.42 10.62 17.47
CA ILE A 96 -3.44 10.96 16.47
C ILE A 96 -4.80 10.71 17.11
N GLN A 97 -5.69 11.70 17.05
CA GLN A 97 -7.05 11.59 17.57
C GLN A 97 -8.08 11.74 16.45
N PHE A 98 -9.10 10.90 16.44
CA PHE A 98 -10.20 10.98 15.48
C PHE A 98 -11.46 10.25 15.96
N GLY A 99 -12.62 10.74 15.53
CA GLY A 99 -13.89 10.03 15.70
C GLY A 99 -14.09 8.96 14.62
N ALA A 100 -14.61 7.80 15.01
CA ALA A 100 -14.84 6.66 14.10
C ALA A 100 -15.65 7.05 12.85
N ARG A 101 -16.73 7.83 13.01
CA ARG A 101 -17.61 8.22 11.88
C ARG A 101 -16.88 9.15 10.90
N GLN A 102 -16.13 10.12 11.42
CA GLN A 102 -15.35 11.05 10.59
C GLN A 102 -14.26 10.31 9.82
N PHE A 103 -13.56 9.38 10.48
CA PHE A 103 -12.52 8.58 9.87
C PHE A 103 -13.06 7.64 8.78
N LEU A 104 -14.20 6.99 9.01
CA LEU A 104 -14.86 6.14 8.02
C LEU A 104 -15.21 6.94 6.75
N ARG A 105 -15.70 8.18 6.90
CA ARG A 105 -15.92 9.08 5.76
C ARG A 105 -14.63 9.45 5.04
N LEU A 106 -13.56 9.74 5.79
CA LEU A 106 -12.23 10.05 5.24
C LEU A 106 -11.71 8.94 4.33
N ILE A 107 -11.93 7.68 4.72
CA ILE A 107 -11.52 6.52 3.90
C ILE A 107 -12.57 6.09 2.87
N GLY A 108 -13.65 6.88 2.68
CA GLY A 108 -14.66 6.67 1.64
C GLY A 108 -15.72 5.62 1.97
N ARG A 109 -15.89 5.25 3.25
CA ARG A 109 -17.00 4.37 3.65
C ARG A 109 -18.29 5.15 3.91
N GLY A 110 -19.42 4.47 3.74
CA GLY A 110 -20.75 5.03 4.01
C GLY A 110 -21.43 5.65 2.78
N GLY A 111 -20.95 5.31 1.57
CA GLY A 111 -21.46 5.85 0.31
C GLY A 111 -20.99 7.27 0.01
N PRO A 112 -21.48 7.91 -1.06
CA PRO A 112 -21.02 9.22 -1.52
C PRO A 112 -21.09 10.32 -0.44
N ASN A 113 -22.15 10.30 0.37
CA ASN A 113 -22.39 11.31 1.41
C ASN A 113 -21.97 10.85 2.81
N GLY A 114 -21.53 9.59 2.98
CA GLY A 114 -21.18 9.02 4.29
C GLY A 114 -22.37 8.85 5.24
N ASP A 115 -23.59 8.74 4.72
CA ASP A 115 -24.83 8.71 5.53
C ASP A 115 -25.24 7.29 5.94
N SER A 116 -24.77 6.26 5.23
CA SER A 116 -25.07 4.85 5.48
C SER A 116 -24.18 4.18 6.54
N LEU A 117 -23.44 4.96 7.35
CA LEU A 117 -22.56 4.43 8.39
C LEU A 117 -23.33 3.97 9.62
N GLY A 118 -23.20 2.67 9.96
CA GLY A 118 -23.86 2.02 11.07
C GLY A 118 -22.93 1.43 12.14
N LYS A 119 -23.53 0.70 13.08
CA LYS A 119 -22.79 -0.06 14.13
C LYS A 119 -21.82 -1.07 13.52
N GLY A 120 -22.19 -1.70 12.40
CA GLY A 120 -21.34 -2.66 11.67
C GLY A 120 -20.04 -2.05 11.19
N ASP A 121 -20.06 -0.79 10.70
CA ASP A 121 -18.85 -0.11 10.23
C ASP A 121 -17.89 0.24 11.35
N ARG A 122 -18.40 0.64 12.52
CA ARG A 122 -17.56 0.87 13.71
C ARG A 122 -16.91 -0.43 14.20
N LYS A 123 -17.66 -1.55 14.26
CA LYS A 123 -17.13 -2.87 14.61
C LYS A 123 -16.06 -3.32 13.60
N TRP A 124 -16.31 -3.08 12.32
CA TRP A 124 -15.33 -3.37 11.26
C TRP A 124 -14.05 -2.53 11.44
N LEU A 125 -14.16 -1.20 11.65
CA LEU A 125 -13.01 -0.33 11.88
C LEU A 125 -12.18 -0.79 13.08
N LYS A 126 -12.85 -1.10 14.23
CA LYS A 126 -12.18 -1.65 15.41
C LYS A 126 -11.41 -2.92 15.06
N SER A 127 -12.00 -3.84 14.29
CA SER A 127 -11.34 -5.09 13.90
C SER A 127 -10.13 -4.86 12.97
N VAL A 128 -10.18 -3.87 12.08
CA VAL A 128 -9.05 -3.50 11.21
C VAL A 128 -7.91 -2.91 12.04
N ILE A 129 -8.22 -1.92 12.88
CA ILE A 129 -7.21 -1.27 13.74
C ILE A 129 -6.56 -2.30 14.67
N THR A 130 -7.33 -3.23 15.24
CA THR A 130 -6.79 -4.33 16.07
C THR A 130 -5.83 -5.23 15.26
N ARG A 131 -6.13 -5.53 13.98
CA ARG A 131 -5.20 -6.29 13.12
C ARG A 131 -3.91 -5.53 12.85
N LEU A 132 -4.00 -4.25 12.53
CA LEU A 132 -2.84 -3.40 12.25
C LEU A 132 -1.95 -3.22 13.49
N ALA A 133 -2.54 -3.10 14.67
CA ALA A 133 -1.80 -3.02 15.93
C ALA A 133 -1.17 -4.37 16.33
N GLY A 134 -1.86 -5.48 16.04
CA GLY A 134 -1.36 -6.83 16.29
C GLY A 134 -0.42 -7.38 15.20
N ALA A 135 -0.12 -6.58 14.17
CA ALA A 135 0.79 -6.96 13.09
C ALA A 135 2.23 -6.66 13.48
N ASN A 136 3.12 -7.65 13.30
CA ASN A 136 4.57 -7.44 13.40
C ASN A 136 5.19 -7.56 12.01
N VAL A 137 5.86 -6.51 11.57
CA VAL A 137 6.48 -6.38 10.25
C VAL A 137 7.97 -6.15 10.40
N GLU A 138 8.78 -7.00 9.79
CA GLU A 138 10.19 -6.74 9.53
C GLU A 138 10.32 -6.38 8.04
N LEU A 139 10.51 -5.11 7.72
CA LEU A 139 10.59 -4.59 6.35
C LEU A 139 11.96 -4.03 6.08
N ARG A 140 12.72 -4.67 5.18
CA ARG A 140 14.00 -4.18 4.67
C ARG A 140 13.82 -3.58 3.28
N GLN A 141 14.18 -2.30 3.15
CA GLN A 141 14.18 -1.57 1.89
C GLN A 141 15.44 -0.70 1.82
N GLY A 142 16.31 -0.98 0.87
CA GLY A 142 17.62 -0.33 0.81
C GLY A 142 18.48 -0.63 2.04
N PRO A 143 19.15 0.37 2.65
CA PRO A 143 20.05 0.16 3.79
C PRO A 143 19.33 0.03 5.14
N TYR A 144 18.00 0.14 5.18
CA TYR A 144 17.23 0.18 6.42
C TYR A 144 16.34 -1.04 6.58
N THR A 145 16.27 -1.51 7.82
CA THR A 145 15.29 -2.51 8.25
C THR A 145 14.43 -1.90 9.36
N TYR A 146 13.13 -1.84 9.11
CA TYR A 146 12.12 -1.50 10.11
C TYR A 146 11.60 -2.80 10.74
N ILE A 147 11.59 -2.90 12.06
CA ILE A 147 10.98 -4.00 12.81
C ILE A 147 10.00 -3.39 13.80
N GLY A 148 8.72 -3.75 13.69
CA GLY A 148 7.68 -3.25 14.59
C GLY A 148 6.27 -3.43 14.06
N SER A 149 5.30 -2.92 14.81
CA SER A 149 3.89 -2.90 14.42
C SER A 149 3.57 -1.74 13.46
N LEU A 150 2.49 -1.89 12.70
CA LEU A 150 1.99 -0.83 11.82
C LEU A 150 1.29 0.29 12.59
N ILE A 151 0.72 -0.03 13.75
CA ILE A 151 0.18 0.90 14.75
C ILE A 151 0.79 0.50 16.08
N ASN A 152 1.39 1.46 16.79
CA ASN A 152 2.12 1.17 18.03
C ASN A 152 1.17 0.93 19.22
N GLU A 153 0.24 1.87 19.45
CA GLU A 153 -0.68 1.84 20.57
C GLU A 153 -2.04 2.40 20.14
N VAL A 154 -3.11 1.87 20.71
CA VAL A 154 -4.48 2.32 20.44
C VAL A 154 -5.27 2.37 21.74
N LEU A 155 -5.86 3.54 22.01
CA LEU A 155 -6.90 3.71 23.02
C LEU A 155 -8.21 4.03 22.29
N LEU A 156 -9.26 3.29 22.61
CA LEU A 156 -10.61 3.51 22.11
C LEU A 156 -11.56 3.80 23.26
N ASP A 157 -12.22 4.94 23.20
CA ASP A 157 -13.40 5.21 24.02
C ASP A 157 -14.63 4.60 23.32
N ASP A 158 -15.07 3.44 23.78
CA ASP A 158 -16.20 2.71 23.20
C ASP A 158 -17.53 3.46 23.40
N THR A 159 -17.63 4.45 24.30
CA THR A 159 -18.85 5.21 24.58
C THR A 159 -19.16 6.23 23.49
N ASN A 160 -18.15 6.97 23.05
CA ASN A 160 -18.26 8.04 22.05
C ASN A 160 -17.64 7.68 20.70
N GLY A 161 -16.90 6.56 20.62
CA GLY A 161 -16.24 6.11 19.40
C GLY A 161 -15.01 6.95 19.02
N GLN A 162 -14.34 7.55 20.00
CA GLN A 162 -13.10 8.29 19.80
C GLN A 162 -11.91 7.36 19.89
N TYR A 163 -11.02 7.48 18.91
CA TYR A 163 -9.73 6.80 18.87
C TYR A 163 -8.62 7.78 19.20
N MET A 164 -7.67 7.33 19.99
CA MET A 164 -6.35 7.92 20.14
C MET A 164 -5.33 6.84 19.87
N LEU A 165 -4.42 7.06 18.93
CA LEU A 165 -3.40 6.08 18.58
C LEU A 165 -2.05 6.75 18.32
N THR A 166 -0.98 5.97 18.47
CA THR A 166 0.39 6.37 18.15
C THR A 166 0.98 5.48 17.07
N LEU A 167 1.82 6.07 16.23
CA LEU A 167 2.66 5.35 15.28
C LEU A 167 4.08 5.23 15.83
N ASN A 168 4.81 4.20 15.42
CA ASN A 168 6.21 4.09 15.78
C ASN A 168 7.02 5.20 15.09
N PRO A 169 7.71 6.10 15.83
CA PRO A 169 8.48 7.19 15.22
C PRO A 169 9.56 6.70 14.27
N ARG A 170 10.12 5.50 14.50
CA ARG A 170 11.13 4.88 13.62
C ARG A 170 10.58 4.51 12.24
N MET A 171 9.25 4.41 12.08
CA MET A 171 8.60 4.21 10.78
C MET A 171 8.93 5.35 9.80
N ARG A 172 9.33 6.52 10.29
CA ARG A 172 9.76 7.66 9.47
C ARG A 172 10.85 7.29 8.45
N VAL A 173 11.69 6.30 8.73
CA VAL A 173 12.72 5.83 7.80
C VAL A 173 12.14 5.29 6.49
N LEU A 174 10.93 4.73 6.53
CA LEU A 174 10.23 4.21 5.35
C LEU A 174 9.70 5.35 4.44
N PHE A 175 9.69 6.60 4.93
CA PHE A 175 9.27 7.81 4.23
C PHE A 175 10.46 8.71 3.89
N SER A 176 11.67 8.15 3.84
CA SER A 176 12.84 8.86 3.32
C SER A 176 12.66 9.18 1.83
N ARG A 177 13.50 10.09 1.33
CA ARG A 177 13.46 10.51 -0.08
C ARG A 177 13.52 9.29 -1.00
N ASP A 178 12.60 9.23 -1.97
CA ASP A 178 12.45 8.16 -2.97
C ASP A 178 12.03 6.78 -2.39
N ALA A 179 11.77 6.69 -1.07
CA ALA A 179 11.34 5.44 -0.42
C ALA A 179 9.82 5.28 -0.34
N TYR A 180 9.05 6.33 -0.62
CA TYR A 180 7.58 6.29 -0.62
C TYR A 180 7.00 6.92 -1.89
N THR A 181 5.76 6.61 -2.17
CA THR A 181 5.00 7.12 -3.33
C THR A 181 3.70 7.76 -2.86
N GLY A 182 3.36 8.88 -3.47
CA GLY A 182 2.03 9.46 -3.36
C GLY A 182 1.04 8.72 -4.27
N VAL A 183 0.08 8.03 -3.66
CA VAL A 183 -1.01 7.32 -4.33
C VAL A 183 -2.20 8.28 -4.52
N ASP A 184 -2.74 8.36 -5.72
CA ASP A 184 -3.94 9.16 -6.00
C ASP A 184 -5.15 8.58 -5.28
N TRP A 185 -5.69 9.35 -4.33
CA TRP A 185 -6.77 8.88 -3.48
C TRP A 185 -8.12 8.83 -4.19
N THR A 186 -8.34 9.69 -5.19
CA THR A 186 -9.57 9.69 -5.98
C THR A 186 -9.69 8.40 -6.80
N ILE A 187 -8.61 8.03 -7.49
CA ILE A 187 -8.55 6.78 -8.25
C ILE A 187 -8.67 5.58 -7.29
N ARG A 188 -7.92 5.59 -6.18
CA ARG A 188 -7.99 4.49 -5.22
C ARG A 188 -9.39 4.27 -4.66
N ARG A 189 -10.11 5.35 -4.35
CA ARG A 189 -11.51 5.28 -3.86
C ARG A 189 -12.47 4.72 -4.91
N SER A 190 -12.33 5.08 -6.18
CA SER A 190 -13.18 4.55 -7.26
C SER A 190 -12.99 3.04 -7.47
N LEU A 191 -11.86 2.49 -7.01
CA LEU A 191 -11.53 1.06 -7.06
C LEU A 191 -11.96 0.29 -5.80
N GLN A 192 -12.66 0.91 -4.85
CA GLN A 192 -13.11 0.22 -3.64
C GLN A 192 -14.02 -0.97 -3.96
N GLY A 193 -13.75 -2.11 -3.32
CA GLY A 193 -14.43 -3.37 -3.59
C GLY A 193 -13.73 -4.26 -4.62
N TYR A 194 -12.71 -3.75 -5.32
CA TYR A 194 -11.93 -4.48 -6.32
C TYR A 194 -10.46 -4.61 -5.86
N PRO A 195 -10.15 -5.54 -4.95
CA PRO A 195 -8.86 -5.57 -4.26
C PRO A 195 -7.66 -5.73 -5.19
N LEU A 196 -7.79 -6.47 -6.30
CA LEU A 196 -6.69 -6.58 -7.26
C LEU A 196 -6.46 -5.27 -8.02
N ALA A 197 -7.51 -4.56 -8.41
CA ALA A 197 -7.37 -3.26 -9.06
C ALA A 197 -6.76 -2.21 -8.11
N GLN A 198 -7.14 -2.22 -6.82
CA GLN A 198 -6.52 -1.37 -5.79
C GLN A 198 -5.03 -1.70 -5.60
N TRP A 199 -4.67 -2.99 -5.56
CA TRP A 199 -3.29 -3.42 -5.45
C TRP A 199 -2.46 -2.99 -6.68
N LEU A 200 -2.98 -3.23 -7.89
CA LEU A 200 -2.34 -2.81 -9.15
C LEU A 200 -2.16 -1.29 -9.21
N HIS A 201 -3.16 -0.50 -8.76
CA HIS A 201 -3.04 0.96 -8.66
C HIS A 201 -1.86 1.36 -7.76
N GLY A 202 -1.76 0.78 -6.56
CA GLY A 202 -0.64 1.03 -5.65
C GLY A 202 0.70 0.64 -6.27
N TYR A 203 0.78 -0.57 -6.82
CA TYR A 203 1.99 -1.10 -7.45
C TYR A 203 2.48 -0.20 -8.60
N TYR A 204 1.63 0.07 -9.59
CA TYR A 204 2.01 0.87 -10.75
C TYR A 204 2.24 2.34 -10.41
N SER A 205 1.62 2.87 -9.35
CA SER A 205 1.92 4.22 -8.85
C SER A 205 3.38 4.40 -8.44
N THR A 206 4.06 3.33 -8.03
CA THR A 206 5.48 3.38 -7.65
C THR A 206 6.45 3.45 -8.85
N HIS A 207 5.98 3.23 -10.07
CA HIS A 207 6.81 3.15 -11.26
C HIS A 207 6.53 4.32 -12.21
N ALA A 208 7.54 5.15 -12.45
CA ALA A 208 7.43 6.24 -13.43
C ALA A 208 7.29 5.69 -14.87
N ARG A 209 8.03 4.62 -15.16
CA ARG A 209 7.96 3.81 -16.39
C ARG A 209 7.93 2.34 -15.98
N PRO A 210 6.75 1.73 -15.90
CA PRO A 210 6.64 0.31 -15.59
C PRO A 210 7.33 -0.52 -16.67
N TYR A 211 8.15 -1.50 -16.25
CA TYR A 211 8.65 -2.52 -17.16
C TYR A 211 7.69 -3.70 -17.20
N PRO A 212 7.69 -4.47 -18.31
CA PRO A 212 6.79 -5.59 -18.46
C PRO A 212 7.01 -6.64 -17.38
N LEU A 213 5.92 -7.23 -16.87
CA LEU A 213 5.93 -8.31 -15.89
C LEU A 213 5.14 -9.52 -16.39
N ASN A 214 5.59 -10.72 -16.05
CA ASN A 214 4.82 -11.92 -16.27
C ASN A 214 3.58 -11.98 -15.36
N VAL A 215 2.51 -12.58 -15.85
CA VAL A 215 1.27 -12.84 -15.10
C VAL A 215 1.57 -13.56 -13.79
N ASP A 216 2.48 -14.55 -13.79
CA ASP A 216 2.90 -15.31 -12.61
C ASP A 216 3.55 -14.43 -11.54
N THR A 217 4.36 -13.47 -11.98
CA THR A 217 4.99 -12.48 -11.08
C THR A 217 3.93 -11.61 -10.41
N LEU A 218 2.97 -11.09 -11.18
CA LEU A 218 1.87 -10.28 -10.62
C LEU A 218 0.98 -11.12 -9.69
N HIS A 219 0.71 -12.37 -10.06
CA HIS A 219 -0.04 -13.31 -9.24
C HIS A 219 0.61 -13.53 -7.86
N SER A 220 1.93 -13.72 -7.85
CA SER A 220 2.71 -13.87 -6.61
C SER A 220 2.75 -12.58 -5.79
N LEU A 221 3.11 -11.46 -6.44
CA LEU A 221 3.29 -10.16 -5.77
C LEU A 221 2.00 -9.59 -5.18
N CYS A 222 0.83 -9.89 -5.77
CA CYS A 222 -0.46 -9.46 -5.20
C CYS A 222 -0.95 -10.37 -4.06
N GLY A 223 -0.21 -11.43 -3.73
CA GLY A 223 -0.57 -12.37 -2.67
C GLY A 223 -1.71 -13.32 -3.05
N SER A 224 -1.98 -13.50 -4.34
CA SER A 224 -2.98 -14.47 -4.79
C SER A 224 -2.59 -15.89 -4.40
N LYS A 225 -3.55 -16.65 -3.89
CA LYS A 225 -3.40 -18.08 -3.59
C LYS A 225 -4.16 -18.97 -4.58
N THR A 226 -4.59 -18.43 -5.71
CA THR A 226 -5.25 -19.21 -6.77
C THR A 226 -4.29 -20.29 -7.28
N GLY A 227 -4.76 -21.53 -7.29
CA GLY A 227 -3.93 -22.67 -7.69
C GLY A 227 -2.99 -23.23 -6.61
N ALA A 228 -2.87 -22.60 -5.42
CA ALA A 228 -1.99 -23.07 -4.35
C ALA A 228 -2.35 -24.49 -3.83
N SER A 229 -3.61 -24.92 -3.94
CA SER A 229 -4.08 -26.27 -3.59
C SER A 229 -4.06 -27.26 -4.75
N ALA A 230 -3.60 -26.86 -5.93
CA ALA A 230 -3.55 -27.74 -7.09
C ALA A 230 -2.48 -28.82 -6.89
N LYS A 231 -2.87 -30.08 -7.13
CA LYS A 231 -1.99 -31.25 -6.93
C LYS A 231 -1.07 -31.54 -8.12
N THR A 232 -1.35 -30.97 -9.30
CA THR A 232 -0.58 -31.20 -10.53
C THR A 232 -0.20 -29.88 -11.18
N GLU A 233 0.89 -29.87 -11.95
CA GLU A 233 1.34 -28.67 -12.66
C GLU A 233 0.31 -28.20 -13.69
N MET A 234 -0.33 -29.13 -14.41
CA MET A 234 -1.44 -28.81 -15.33
C MET A 234 -2.61 -28.11 -14.62
N ALA A 235 -2.94 -28.52 -13.37
CA ALA A 235 -3.99 -27.88 -12.61
C ALA A 235 -3.60 -26.46 -12.15
N LYS A 236 -2.34 -26.25 -11.82
CA LYS A 236 -1.80 -24.90 -11.51
C LYS A 236 -1.87 -23.98 -12.72
N GLU A 237 -1.35 -24.43 -13.87
CA GLU A 237 -1.40 -23.66 -15.11
C GLU A 237 -2.83 -23.30 -15.53
N ARG A 238 -3.76 -24.25 -15.37
CA ARG A 238 -5.19 -24.01 -15.63
C ARG A 238 -5.74 -22.95 -14.68
N ALA A 239 -5.44 -23.06 -13.37
CA ALA A 239 -5.87 -22.10 -12.38
C ALA A 239 -5.31 -20.70 -12.66
N LEU A 240 -4.05 -20.59 -13.08
CA LEU A 240 -3.40 -19.34 -13.44
C LEU A 240 -4.01 -18.72 -14.72
N ARG A 241 -4.31 -19.55 -15.74
CA ARG A 241 -5.03 -19.07 -16.93
C ARG A 241 -6.42 -18.52 -16.58
N CYS A 242 -7.17 -19.24 -15.72
CA CYS A 242 -8.45 -18.76 -15.23
C CYS A 242 -8.31 -17.45 -14.42
N TRP A 243 -7.29 -17.37 -13.56
CA TRP A 243 -7.02 -16.13 -12.80
C TRP A 243 -6.69 -14.96 -13.73
N ARG A 244 -5.89 -15.19 -14.77
CA ARG A 244 -5.56 -14.18 -15.79
C ARG A 244 -6.83 -13.61 -16.42
N THR A 245 -7.71 -14.45 -16.96
CA THR A 245 -8.88 -14.01 -17.72
C THR A 245 -10.04 -13.54 -16.84
N ALA A 246 -10.28 -14.20 -15.69
CA ALA A 246 -11.41 -13.90 -14.84
C ALA A 246 -11.12 -12.86 -13.74
N THR A 247 -9.85 -12.55 -13.48
CA THR A 247 -9.48 -11.68 -12.36
C THR A 247 -8.52 -10.57 -12.77
N LEU A 248 -7.40 -10.89 -13.43
CA LEU A 248 -6.37 -9.90 -13.78
C LEU A 248 -6.83 -8.97 -14.92
N GLU A 249 -7.34 -9.52 -16.02
CA GLU A 249 -7.79 -8.72 -17.16
C GLU A 249 -8.91 -7.75 -16.78
N PRO A 250 -9.98 -8.16 -16.07
CA PRO A 250 -11.00 -7.22 -15.58
C PRO A 250 -10.46 -6.17 -14.61
N ALA A 251 -9.50 -6.54 -13.74
CA ALA A 251 -8.90 -5.58 -12.80
C ALA A 251 -8.06 -4.52 -13.52
N LEU A 252 -7.32 -4.89 -14.57
CA LEU A 252 -6.57 -3.95 -15.41
C LEU A 252 -7.50 -3.03 -16.19
N GLN A 253 -8.60 -3.54 -16.76
CA GLN A 253 -9.59 -2.73 -17.46
C GLN A 253 -10.27 -1.72 -16.54
N LEU A 254 -10.60 -2.15 -15.30
CA LEU A 254 -11.18 -1.26 -14.30
C LEU A 254 -10.20 -0.17 -13.89
N LEU A 255 -8.92 -0.52 -13.73
CA LEU A 255 -7.85 0.43 -13.40
C LEU A 255 -7.64 1.43 -14.54
N GLU A 256 -7.63 0.97 -15.79
CA GLU A 256 -7.53 1.82 -16.97
C GLU A 256 -8.69 2.84 -17.02
N LYS A 257 -9.93 2.36 -16.83
CA LYS A 257 -11.10 3.21 -16.75
C LYS A 257 -10.98 4.25 -15.63
N ALA A 258 -10.62 3.83 -14.42
CA ALA A 258 -10.50 4.72 -13.26
C ALA A 258 -9.47 5.85 -13.46
N HIS A 259 -8.34 5.56 -14.11
CA HIS A 259 -7.36 6.57 -14.47
C HIS A 259 -7.88 7.54 -15.54
N ASN A 260 -8.47 7.01 -16.62
CA ASN A 260 -8.98 7.82 -17.72
C ASN A 260 -10.13 8.73 -17.27
N ASP A 261 -11.04 8.25 -16.40
CA ASP A 261 -12.11 9.05 -15.78
C ASP A 261 -11.56 10.23 -14.96
N CYS A 262 -10.33 10.11 -14.44
CA CYS A 262 -9.60 11.17 -13.73
C CYS A 262 -8.66 11.99 -14.63
N GLY A 263 -8.73 11.86 -15.96
CA GLY A 263 -7.89 12.56 -16.91
C GLY A 263 -6.41 12.14 -16.89
N GLN A 264 -6.11 10.96 -16.36
CA GLN A 264 -4.77 10.38 -16.33
C GLN A 264 -4.68 9.24 -17.35
N TYR A 265 -3.66 9.28 -18.20
CA TYR A 265 -3.42 8.19 -19.15
C TYR A 265 -2.92 6.94 -18.44
N PHE A 266 -3.60 5.84 -18.67
CA PHE A 266 -3.21 4.50 -18.27
C PHE A 266 -3.70 3.52 -19.35
N ARG A 267 -2.82 2.66 -19.83
CA ARG A 267 -3.15 1.60 -20.79
C ARG A 267 -2.39 0.33 -20.43
N SER A 268 -3.07 -0.79 -20.52
CA SER A 268 -2.49 -2.10 -20.24
C SER A 268 -2.71 -3.07 -21.40
N LYS A 269 -1.77 -3.99 -21.59
CA LYS A 269 -1.87 -5.06 -22.58
C LYS A 269 -1.23 -6.32 -22.02
N ILE A 270 -1.87 -7.48 -22.26
CA ILE A 270 -1.30 -8.79 -21.95
C ILE A 270 -1.01 -9.49 -23.27
N SER A 271 0.26 -9.85 -23.49
CA SER A 271 0.67 -10.61 -24.66
C SER A 271 0.17 -12.06 -24.61
N PRO A 272 0.13 -12.79 -25.73
CA PRO A 272 -0.19 -14.22 -25.74
C PRO A 272 0.71 -15.04 -24.78
N GLY A 273 1.99 -14.65 -24.67
CA GLY A 273 2.96 -15.27 -23.75
C GLY A 273 2.83 -14.85 -22.28
N GLY A 274 1.77 -14.12 -21.91
CA GLY A 274 1.52 -13.76 -20.50
C GLY A 274 2.35 -12.58 -19.98
N LEU A 275 2.94 -11.78 -20.86
CA LEU A 275 3.67 -10.58 -20.48
C LEU A 275 2.71 -9.38 -20.38
N VAL A 276 2.61 -8.77 -19.23
CA VAL A 276 1.78 -7.59 -18.95
C VAL A 276 2.62 -6.34 -19.15
N THR A 277 2.23 -5.49 -20.08
CA THR A 277 2.82 -4.18 -20.33
C THR A 277 1.86 -3.08 -19.87
N VAL A 278 2.40 -2.04 -19.25
CA VAL A 278 1.61 -0.89 -18.78
C VAL A 278 2.30 0.40 -19.19
N GLU A 279 1.53 1.30 -19.78
CA GLU A 279 1.90 2.66 -20.08
C GLU A 279 1.04 3.60 -19.24
N ARG A 280 1.65 4.57 -18.59
CA ARG A 280 0.94 5.53 -17.74
C ARG A 280 1.60 6.89 -17.72
N THR A 281 0.83 7.91 -17.37
CA THR A 281 1.37 9.25 -17.12
C THR A 281 2.14 9.25 -15.80
N PRO A 282 3.46 9.56 -15.80
CA PRO A 282 4.23 9.75 -14.58
C PRO A 282 3.73 10.98 -13.80
N THR A 283 3.78 10.92 -12.47
CA THR A 283 3.52 12.09 -11.62
C THR A 283 4.56 13.19 -11.85
N ILE A 284 4.28 14.42 -11.41
CA ILE A 284 5.22 15.56 -11.52
C ILE A 284 6.55 15.22 -10.84
N ALA A 285 6.51 14.60 -9.67
CA ALA A 285 7.73 14.18 -8.94
C ALA A 285 8.52 13.12 -9.73
N GLN A 286 7.82 12.14 -10.31
CA GLN A 286 8.43 11.11 -11.16
C GLN A 286 9.01 11.68 -12.44
N LYS A 287 8.35 12.64 -13.10
CA LYS A 287 8.90 13.35 -14.27
C LYS A 287 10.21 14.06 -13.93
N LYS A 288 10.24 14.82 -12.81
CA LYS A 288 11.46 15.48 -12.32
C LYS A 288 12.61 14.49 -12.04
N HIS A 289 12.28 13.33 -11.48
CA HIS A 289 13.27 12.27 -11.23
C HIS A 289 13.82 11.68 -12.54
N LEU A 290 12.96 11.39 -13.52
CA LEU A 290 13.36 10.90 -14.84
C LEU A 290 14.23 11.96 -15.61
N GLN A 291 13.88 13.24 -15.52
CA GLN A 291 14.65 14.33 -16.12
C GLN A 291 16.08 14.39 -15.56
N LYS A 292 16.23 14.29 -14.22
CA LYS A 292 17.56 14.27 -13.57
C LYS A 292 18.43 13.10 -14.01
N ARG A 293 17.82 11.98 -14.45
CA ARG A 293 18.52 10.80 -14.96
C ARG A 293 18.73 10.81 -16.48
N GLY A 294 18.39 11.91 -17.19
CA GLY A 294 18.45 11.99 -18.66
C GLY A 294 17.48 11.06 -19.38
N GLN A 295 16.51 10.49 -18.66
CA GLN A 295 15.56 9.51 -19.20
C GLN A 295 14.22 10.13 -19.66
N TYR A 296 14.09 11.45 -19.56
CA TYR A 296 12.92 12.19 -19.98
C TYR A 296 13.37 13.44 -20.76
N PRO A 297 12.82 13.68 -21.96
CA PRO A 297 13.18 14.89 -22.69
C PRO A 297 12.80 16.12 -21.87
N LEU A 298 13.69 17.10 -21.84
CA LEU A 298 13.38 18.44 -21.35
C LEU A 298 12.26 18.97 -22.26
N LEU A 299 11.05 19.12 -21.74
CA LEU A 299 10.05 19.92 -22.40
C LEU A 299 10.56 21.36 -22.35
N PHE A 300 11.14 21.85 -23.45
CA PHE A 300 11.35 23.25 -23.64
C PHE A 300 9.96 23.91 -23.57
N GLY A 301 9.77 24.74 -22.53
CA GLY A 301 8.57 25.54 -22.40
C GLY A 301 8.40 26.41 -23.62
N GLY A 302 7.23 26.37 -24.22
CA GLY A 302 6.67 27.40 -25.04
C GLY A 302 5.74 28.26 -24.17
#